data_0c33da68acab7cc6b1a0df8772a4f650
#
_entry.id   0c33da68acab7cc6b1a0df8772a4f650
#
_cell.length_a   1.000
_cell.length_b   1.000
_cell.length_c   1.000
_cell.angle_alpha   90.00
_cell.angle_beta   90.00
_cell.angle_gamma   90.00
#
_symmetry.space_group_name_H-M   'P 1'
#
loop_
_entity.id
_entity.type
_entity.pdbx_description
1 polymer ?
#
loop_
_entity_poly.entity_id
_entity_poly.type
_entity_poly.pdbx_seq_one_letter_code
_entity_poly.pdbx_strand_id
1 'polypeptide(L)'
;MTLPENLETEVKRVNKTGYFTHPDCRKHEMGRGHPECPERLDAIEDRLLISGVGDVLDRRQAPMAPLVDIELAHSRTHVYAIRGMSDSLREDMQAGGPSHVYVDPDTALNASSWDALLRASGAALAATDAVMAGELENAFCAVRPP
;
A
#
# COMPACT_ATOMS: atom_id res chain seq x y z
N MET A 1 -57.32 -13.10 -0.49
CA MET A 1 -56.18 -13.16 0.47
C MET A 1 -54.94 -13.33 -0.38
N THR A 2 -54.39 -12.19 -0.79
CA THR A 2 -53.25 -12.08 -1.70
C THR A 2 -51.96 -12.15 -0.88
N LEU A 3 -51.09 -13.11 -1.21
CA LEU A 3 -49.77 -13.24 -0.61
C LEU A 3 -48.94 -12.00 -0.97
N PRO A 4 -48.08 -11.51 -0.07
CA PRO A 4 -47.19 -10.41 -0.36
C PRO A 4 -46.13 -10.86 -1.38
N GLU A 5 -45.96 -10.04 -2.41
CA GLU A 5 -44.86 -10.14 -3.38
C GLU A 5 -43.53 -10.15 -2.65
N ASN A 6 -42.72 -11.15 -2.97
CA ASN A 6 -41.34 -11.29 -2.53
C ASN A 6 -40.57 -10.00 -2.85
N LEU A 7 -40.17 -9.29 -1.81
CA LEU A 7 -39.08 -8.32 -1.84
C LEU A 7 -37.79 -9.12 -2.03
N GLU A 8 -37.51 -9.53 -3.26
CA GLU A 8 -36.15 -9.82 -3.69
C GLU A 8 -35.40 -8.50 -3.66
N THR A 9 -34.75 -8.24 -2.55
CA THR A 9 -33.67 -7.23 -2.48
C THR A 9 -32.59 -7.72 -3.43
N GLU A 10 -32.66 -7.27 -4.69
CA GLU A 10 -31.62 -7.42 -5.67
C GLU A 10 -30.37 -6.77 -5.06
N VAL A 11 -29.51 -7.59 -4.47
CA VAL A 11 -28.16 -7.16 -4.04
C VAL A 11 -27.46 -6.72 -5.32
N LYS A 12 -27.46 -5.41 -5.55
CA LYS A 12 -26.80 -4.79 -6.68
C LYS A 12 -25.33 -5.19 -6.63
N ARG A 13 -24.93 -6.19 -7.43
CA ARG A 13 -23.53 -6.61 -7.52
C ARG A 13 -22.71 -5.40 -7.94
N VAL A 14 -21.81 -5.00 -7.09
CA VAL A 14 -20.88 -3.92 -7.34
C VAL A 14 -19.71 -4.53 -8.13
N ASN A 15 -19.78 -4.49 -9.47
CA ASN A 15 -18.70 -4.98 -10.33
C ASN A 15 -17.58 -3.92 -10.41
N LYS A 16 -16.96 -3.59 -9.29
CA LYS A 16 -15.86 -2.63 -9.23
C LYS A 16 -14.62 -3.27 -8.63
N THR A 17 -13.50 -3.14 -9.33
CA THR A 17 -12.18 -3.48 -8.82
C THR A 17 -11.51 -2.23 -8.28
N GLY A 18 -11.14 -2.23 -7.01
CA GLY A 18 -10.36 -1.16 -6.39
C GLY A 18 -8.90 -1.23 -6.79
N TYR A 19 -8.29 -0.06 -7.00
CA TYR A 19 -6.85 0.07 -7.22
C TYR A 19 -6.27 1.04 -6.20
N PHE A 20 -5.50 0.52 -5.24
CA PHE A 20 -4.94 1.30 -4.15
C PHE A 20 -3.45 1.54 -4.38
N THR A 21 -3.03 2.79 -4.36
CA THR A 21 -1.62 3.19 -4.48
C THR A 21 -1.37 4.52 -3.76
N HIS A 22 -0.10 4.88 -3.56
CA HIS A 22 0.27 6.19 -3.04
C HIS A 22 1.65 6.62 -3.54
N PRO A 23 1.88 7.92 -3.82
CA PRO A 23 3.19 8.43 -4.25
C PRO A 23 4.34 8.14 -3.28
N ASP A 24 4.07 8.04 -1.97
CA ASP A 24 5.10 7.71 -0.98
C ASP A 24 5.73 6.33 -1.21
N CYS A 25 4.98 5.38 -1.79
CA CYS A 25 5.51 4.06 -2.14
C CYS A 25 6.66 4.12 -3.16
N ARG A 26 6.74 5.16 -3.98
CA ARG A 26 7.82 5.37 -4.94
C ARG A 26 9.10 5.89 -4.31
N LYS A 27 9.00 6.49 -3.11
CA LYS A 27 10.15 7.10 -2.42
C LYS A 27 10.99 6.09 -1.64
N HIS A 28 10.47 4.87 -1.44
CA HIS A 28 11.26 3.80 -0.86
C HIS A 28 12.23 3.25 -1.91
N GLU A 29 13.51 3.15 -1.56
CA GLU A 29 14.56 2.61 -2.42
C GLU A 29 15.48 1.66 -1.64
N MET A 30 15.84 0.57 -2.31
CA MET A 30 16.71 -0.50 -1.79
C MET A 30 18.17 -0.37 -2.27
N GLY A 31 18.47 0.72 -2.97
CA GLY A 31 19.75 0.94 -3.63
C GLY A 31 19.74 0.63 -5.13
N ARG A 32 20.74 1.14 -5.83
CA ARG A 32 20.81 1.08 -7.29
C ARG A 32 20.95 -0.35 -7.80
N GLY A 33 20.05 -0.72 -8.73
CA GLY A 33 20.08 -2.04 -9.37
C GLY A 33 19.38 -3.15 -8.57
N HIS A 34 18.76 -2.83 -7.45
CA HIS A 34 17.96 -3.80 -6.72
C HIS A 34 16.67 -4.12 -7.51
N PRO A 35 16.24 -5.41 -7.62
CA PRO A 35 15.05 -5.80 -8.36
C PRO A 35 13.74 -5.25 -7.74
N GLU A 36 13.71 -5.06 -6.42
CA GLU A 36 12.65 -4.34 -5.73
C GLU A 36 12.93 -2.84 -5.82
N CYS A 37 12.36 -2.16 -6.81
CA CYS A 37 12.64 -0.78 -7.19
C CYS A 37 11.36 0.01 -7.53
N PRO A 38 11.38 1.36 -7.45
CA PRO A 38 10.23 2.21 -7.77
C PRO A 38 9.65 2.00 -9.17
N GLU A 39 10.48 1.66 -10.14
CA GLU A 39 10.10 1.41 -11.53
C GLU A 39 9.10 0.27 -11.70
N ARG A 40 8.98 -0.62 -10.72
CA ARG A 40 7.92 -1.65 -10.70
C ARG A 40 6.51 -1.03 -10.69
N LEU A 41 6.32 0.07 -9.95
CA LEU A 41 5.04 0.79 -9.95
C LEU A 41 4.79 1.50 -11.28
N ASP A 42 5.84 2.05 -11.90
CA ASP A 42 5.74 2.67 -13.23
C ASP A 42 5.32 1.64 -14.28
N ALA A 43 5.94 0.46 -14.27
CA ALA A 43 5.59 -0.63 -15.18
C ALA A 43 4.14 -1.10 -15.02
N ILE A 44 3.62 -1.12 -13.79
CA ILE A 44 2.20 -1.44 -13.53
C ILE A 44 1.30 -0.35 -14.12
N GLU A 45 1.56 0.92 -13.83
CA GLU A 45 0.76 2.05 -14.33
C GLU A 45 0.78 2.10 -15.87
N ASP A 46 1.94 1.96 -16.50
CA ASP A 46 2.07 1.92 -17.95
C ASP A 46 1.26 0.78 -18.56
N ARG A 47 1.29 -0.40 -17.93
CA ARG A 47 0.53 -1.54 -18.41
C ARG A 47 -0.98 -1.34 -18.27
N LEU A 48 -1.43 -0.77 -17.16
CA LEU A 48 -2.84 -0.43 -16.95
C LEU A 48 -3.33 0.59 -17.98
N LEU A 49 -2.51 1.60 -18.28
CA LEU A 49 -2.81 2.63 -19.28
C LEU A 49 -2.90 2.02 -20.68
N ILE A 50 -1.88 1.28 -21.11
CA ILE A 50 -1.81 0.70 -22.46
C ILE A 50 -2.93 -0.30 -22.70
N SER A 51 -3.32 -1.08 -21.69
CA SER A 51 -4.38 -2.08 -21.80
C SER A 51 -5.80 -1.50 -21.73
N GLY A 52 -5.97 -0.24 -21.31
CA GLY A 52 -7.28 0.36 -21.02
C GLY A 52 -7.95 -0.17 -19.74
N VAL A 53 -7.34 -1.11 -19.04
CA VAL A 53 -7.89 -1.63 -17.77
C VAL A 53 -7.92 -0.53 -16.71
N GLY A 54 -6.98 0.40 -16.75
CA GLY A 54 -6.92 1.53 -15.82
C GLY A 54 -8.16 2.40 -15.80
N ASP A 55 -8.91 2.47 -16.90
CA ASP A 55 -10.11 3.32 -17.04
C ASP A 55 -11.35 2.78 -16.31
N VAL A 56 -11.35 1.47 -16.01
CA VAL A 56 -12.46 0.80 -15.32
C VAL A 56 -12.20 0.54 -13.83
N LEU A 57 -11.02 0.90 -13.33
CA LEU A 57 -10.65 0.75 -11.93
C LEU A 57 -11.19 1.89 -11.06
N ASP A 58 -11.66 1.55 -9.86
CA ASP A 58 -11.93 2.51 -8.79
C ASP A 58 -10.60 2.86 -8.10
N ARG A 59 -10.00 3.99 -8.52
CA ARG A 59 -8.68 4.42 -8.05
C ARG A 59 -8.79 5.14 -6.72
N ARG A 60 -8.09 4.64 -5.72
CA ARG A 60 -8.07 5.17 -4.35
C ARG A 60 -6.64 5.37 -3.87
N GLN A 61 -6.41 6.47 -3.14
CA GLN A 61 -5.14 6.67 -2.45
C GLN A 61 -5.08 5.82 -1.19
N ALA A 62 -3.95 5.13 -0.98
CA ALA A 62 -3.70 4.35 0.21
C ALA A 62 -3.58 5.27 1.44
N PRO A 63 -4.39 5.09 2.49
CA PRO A 63 -4.19 5.78 3.75
C PRO A 63 -2.92 5.29 4.45
N MET A 64 -2.45 5.99 5.46
CA MET A 64 -1.45 5.44 6.39
C MET A 64 -2.15 4.47 7.35
N ALA A 65 -1.58 3.29 7.55
CA ALA A 65 -2.08 2.35 8.56
C ALA A 65 -1.89 2.93 9.97
N PRO A 66 -2.89 2.82 10.85
CA PRO A 66 -2.71 3.08 12.27
C PRO A 66 -1.68 2.12 12.87
N LEU A 67 -0.83 2.63 13.78
CA LEU A 67 0.18 1.77 14.45
C LEU A 67 -0.43 0.60 15.20
N VAL A 68 -1.61 0.79 15.77
CA VAL A 68 -2.34 -0.24 16.52
C VAL A 68 -2.62 -1.47 15.63
N ASP A 69 -2.93 -1.27 14.36
CA ASP A 69 -3.20 -2.36 13.42
C ASP A 69 -1.92 -3.09 13.01
N ILE A 70 -0.81 -2.36 12.86
CA ILE A 70 0.51 -2.95 12.58
C ILE A 70 1.01 -3.77 13.77
N GLU A 71 0.77 -3.28 15.01
CA GLU A 71 1.14 -3.96 16.26
C GLU A 71 0.35 -5.25 16.51
N LEU A 72 -0.75 -5.51 15.77
CA LEU A 72 -1.43 -6.81 15.82
C LEU A 72 -0.59 -7.94 15.20
N ALA A 73 0.23 -7.62 14.19
CA ALA A 73 1.06 -8.59 13.47
C ALA A 73 2.55 -8.54 13.89
N HIS A 74 3.02 -7.41 14.41
CA HIS A 74 4.42 -7.17 14.74
C HIS A 74 4.60 -6.74 16.20
N SER A 75 5.71 -7.15 16.81
CA SER A 75 6.05 -6.64 18.12
C SER A 75 6.30 -5.13 18.08
N ARG A 76 5.89 -4.43 19.14
CA ARG A 76 6.12 -3.00 19.29
C ARG A 76 7.60 -2.63 19.15
N THR A 77 8.50 -3.45 19.69
CA THR A 77 9.95 -3.26 19.57
C THR A 77 10.41 -3.25 18.12
N HIS A 78 9.91 -4.18 17.29
CA HIS A 78 10.23 -4.23 15.87
C HIS A 78 9.71 -2.98 15.14
N VAL A 79 8.46 -2.62 15.36
CA VAL A 79 7.82 -1.44 14.72
C VAL A 79 8.61 -0.16 15.01
N TYR A 80 8.96 0.07 16.27
CA TYR A 80 9.72 1.27 16.65
C TYR A 80 11.19 1.22 16.21
N ALA A 81 11.80 0.03 16.10
CA ALA A 81 13.15 -0.08 15.54
C ALA A 81 13.17 0.32 14.06
N ILE A 82 12.25 -0.18 13.23
CA ILE A 82 12.14 0.19 11.82
C ILE A 82 11.86 1.70 11.66
N ARG A 83 10.95 2.24 12.44
CA ARG A 83 10.67 3.69 12.46
C ARG A 83 11.93 4.48 12.80
N GLY A 84 12.60 4.14 13.88
CA GLY A 84 13.82 4.83 14.34
C GLY A 84 14.94 4.82 13.31
N MET A 85 15.13 3.72 12.59
CA MET A 85 16.13 3.64 11.50
C MET A 85 15.78 4.61 10.36
N SER A 86 14.51 4.68 9.94
CA SER A 86 14.08 5.59 8.88
C SER A 86 14.17 7.06 9.30
N ASP A 87 13.83 7.37 10.56
CA ASP A 87 13.93 8.73 11.11
C ASP A 87 15.40 9.18 11.24
N SER A 88 16.30 8.32 11.73
CA SER A 88 17.74 8.62 11.80
C SER A 88 18.34 8.88 10.41
N LEU A 89 17.96 8.10 9.40
CA LEU A 89 18.41 8.34 8.02
C LEU A 89 17.97 9.71 7.49
N ARG A 90 16.78 10.18 7.90
CA ARG A 90 16.28 11.50 7.50
C ARG A 90 17.14 12.63 8.09
N GLU A 91 17.61 12.47 9.32
CA GLU A 91 18.53 13.40 9.99
C GLU A 91 19.94 13.32 9.37
N ASP A 92 20.46 12.11 9.17
CA ASP A 92 21.78 11.86 8.61
C ASP A 92 21.91 12.40 7.18
N MET A 93 20.90 12.23 6.34
CA MET A 93 20.91 12.78 4.97
C MET A 93 21.05 14.31 4.95
N GLN A 94 20.45 15.01 5.90
CA GLN A 94 20.59 16.48 6.01
C GLN A 94 22.01 16.88 6.37
N ALA A 95 22.76 16.00 7.05
CA ALA A 95 24.15 16.18 7.42
C ALA A 95 25.16 15.61 6.38
N GLY A 96 24.68 15.09 5.23
CA GLY A 96 25.52 14.46 4.22
C GLY A 96 25.96 13.03 4.58
N GLY A 97 25.24 12.38 5.47
CA GLY A 97 25.45 11.00 5.89
C GLY A 97 24.88 9.93 4.94
N PRO A 98 24.81 8.66 5.38
CA PRO A 98 24.33 7.55 4.56
C PRO A 98 22.89 7.72 4.15
N SER A 99 22.53 7.27 2.94
CA SER A 99 21.18 7.31 2.41
C SER A 99 20.37 6.05 2.72
N HIS A 100 21.02 4.97 3.11
CA HIS A 100 20.40 3.65 3.36
C HIS A 100 21.01 2.99 4.60
N VAL A 101 20.20 2.15 5.26
CA VAL A 101 20.62 1.20 6.29
C VAL A 101 20.06 -0.18 5.94
N TYR A 102 20.88 -1.22 6.10
CA TYR A 102 20.47 -2.60 5.85
C TYR A 102 19.91 -3.21 7.14
N VAL A 103 18.71 -3.75 7.07
CA VAL A 103 18.06 -4.52 8.15
C VAL A 103 18.55 -5.96 8.09
N ASP A 104 18.74 -6.47 6.88
CA ASP A 104 19.30 -7.77 6.56
C ASP A 104 20.03 -7.68 5.19
N PRO A 105 20.70 -8.74 4.71
CA PRO A 105 21.47 -8.68 3.47
C PRO A 105 20.69 -8.28 2.21
N ASP A 106 19.35 -8.44 2.23
CA ASP A 106 18.48 -8.20 1.08
C ASP A 106 17.41 -7.12 1.34
N THR A 107 17.44 -6.50 2.52
CA THR A 107 16.44 -5.49 2.91
C THR A 107 17.12 -4.22 3.37
N ALA A 108 16.97 -3.14 2.61
CA ALA A 108 17.44 -1.82 2.98
C ALA A 108 16.28 -0.87 3.27
N LEU A 109 16.52 0.09 4.16
CA LEU A 109 15.64 1.20 4.44
C LEU A 109 16.31 2.51 4.00
N ASN A 110 15.50 3.46 3.57
CA ASN A 110 15.89 4.85 3.38
C ASN A 110 15.03 5.79 4.23
N ALA A 111 15.28 7.08 4.16
CA ALA A 111 14.56 8.10 4.92
C ALA A 111 13.04 8.14 4.68
N SER A 112 12.56 7.59 3.55
CA SER A 112 11.14 7.56 3.16
C SER A 112 10.47 6.20 3.42
N SER A 113 11.24 5.20 3.86
CA SER A 113 10.74 3.82 4.01
C SER A 113 9.61 3.72 5.02
N TRP A 114 9.68 4.45 6.13
CA TRP A 114 8.62 4.43 7.14
C TRP A 114 7.26 4.86 6.58
N ASP A 115 7.22 5.98 5.87
CA ASP A 115 5.96 6.48 5.28
C ASP A 115 5.43 5.51 4.22
N ALA A 116 6.31 4.96 3.38
CA ALA A 116 5.96 3.96 2.38
C ALA A 116 5.39 2.67 3.00
N LEU A 117 5.99 2.17 4.09
CA LEU A 117 5.50 1.01 4.85
C LEU A 117 4.10 1.24 5.41
N LEU A 118 3.86 2.42 5.99
CA LEU A 118 2.53 2.78 6.50
C LEU A 118 1.49 2.84 5.37
N ARG A 119 1.86 3.36 4.19
CA ARG A 119 0.98 3.38 3.01
C ARG A 119 0.71 1.98 2.46
N ALA A 120 1.73 1.13 2.39
CA ALA A 120 1.55 -0.25 1.91
C ALA A 120 0.60 -1.04 2.82
N SER A 121 0.79 -0.98 4.12
CA SER A 121 -0.11 -1.61 5.11
C SER A 121 -1.51 -1.00 5.07
N GLY A 122 -1.60 0.33 5.00
CA GLY A 122 -2.88 1.03 4.95
C GLY A 122 -3.68 0.75 3.67
N ALA A 123 -3.01 0.51 2.54
CA ALA A 123 -3.66 0.07 1.31
C ALA A 123 -4.36 -1.28 1.51
N ALA A 124 -3.68 -2.24 2.13
CA ALA A 124 -4.24 -3.57 2.38
C ALA A 124 -5.44 -3.52 3.32
N LEU A 125 -5.36 -2.72 4.39
CA LEU A 125 -6.47 -2.52 5.32
C LEU A 125 -7.67 -1.88 4.61
N ALA A 126 -7.49 -0.74 3.95
CA ALA A 126 -8.56 -0.03 3.26
C ALA A 126 -9.17 -0.84 2.11
N ALA A 127 -8.37 -1.61 1.39
CA ALA A 127 -8.86 -2.51 0.34
C ALA A 127 -9.73 -3.62 0.93
N THR A 128 -9.29 -4.24 2.03
CA THR A 128 -10.05 -5.27 2.74
C THR A 128 -11.38 -4.72 3.26
N ASP A 129 -11.36 -3.57 3.91
CA ASP A 129 -12.55 -2.93 4.45
C ASP A 129 -13.57 -2.62 3.35
N ALA A 130 -13.12 -2.06 2.22
CA ALA A 130 -13.99 -1.74 1.10
C ALA A 130 -14.63 -2.98 0.45
N VAL A 131 -13.89 -4.09 0.36
CA VAL A 131 -14.44 -5.36 -0.14
C VAL A 131 -15.42 -5.97 0.87
N MET A 132 -15.09 -5.96 2.15
CA MET A 132 -15.94 -6.49 3.21
C MET A 132 -17.23 -5.67 3.39
N ALA A 133 -17.17 -4.36 3.16
CA ALA A 133 -18.34 -3.48 3.15
C ALA A 133 -19.19 -3.60 1.89
N GLY A 134 -18.76 -4.37 0.88
CA GLY A 134 -19.48 -4.52 -0.39
C GLY A 134 -19.38 -3.30 -1.31
N GLU A 135 -18.47 -2.37 -1.05
CA GLU A 135 -18.18 -1.23 -1.92
C GLU A 135 -17.43 -1.65 -3.18
N LEU A 136 -16.61 -2.68 -3.06
CA LEU A 136 -15.79 -3.27 -4.11
C LEU A 136 -16.02 -4.78 -4.16
N GLU A 137 -15.91 -5.36 -5.34
CA GLU A 137 -15.93 -6.82 -5.51
C GLU A 137 -14.57 -7.45 -5.18
N ASN A 138 -13.51 -6.75 -5.57
CA ASN A 138 -12.12 -7.11 -5.29
C ASN A 138 -11.23 -5.86 -5.34
N ALA A 139 -9.97 -6.01 -4.97
CA ALA A 139 -9.02 -4.90 -4.98
C ALA A 139 -7.60 -5.36 -5.31
N PHE A 140 -6.81 -4.45 -5.87
CA PHE A 140 -5.39 -4.58 -6.12
C PHE A 140 -4.63 -3.44 -5.46
N CYS A 141 -3.61 -3.76 -4.68
CA CYS A 141 -2.74 -2.79 -4.00
C CYS A 141 -1.40 -2.71 -4.74
N ALA A 142 -1.19 -1.62 -5.50
CA ALA A 142 0.08 -1.32 -6.15
C ALA A 142 0.93 -0.49 -5.18
N VAL A 143 1.62 -1.16 -4.28
CA VAL A 143 2.36 -0.53 -3.18
C VAL A 143 3.78 -1.10 -3.06
N ARG A 144 4.64 -0.39 -2.34
CA ARG A 144 6.00 -0.73 -1.96
C ARG A 144 6.32 -0.09 -0.59
N PRO A 145 7.19 -0.71 0.23
CA PRO A 145 7.77 -2.06 0.10
C PRO A 145 6.71 -3.15 0.15
N PRO A 146 7.04 -4.38 -0.28
CA PRO A 146 6.14 -5.53 -0.25
C PRO A 146 5.80 -5.97 1.17
#